data_30f70d5bdb67045f92011cc0f9014c11
#
_entry.id   30f70d5bdb67045f92011cc0f9014c11
#
_cell.length_a   1.000
_cell.length_b   1.000
_cell.length_c   1.000
_cell.angle_alpha   90.00
_cell.angle_beta   90.00
_cell.angle_gamma   90.00
#
_symmetry.space_group_name_H-M   'P 1'
#
loop_
_entity.id
_entity.type
_entity.pdbx_description
1 polymer ?
#
loop_
_entity_poly.entity_id
_entity_poly.type
_entity_poly.pdbx_seq_one_letter_code
_entity_poly.pdbx_strand_id
1 'polypeptide(L)'
;MINNKLILNVYENESSKSKLSTQLLYGEKFSIVKEYKNRYKIKTSYDRYIGFILKKKFPDKITPTHKISILEANLYSKPDIAFRLKKKISFCSLIDVKERKSNFYKFDKYWIKKNALSLVGNKKKLFSNIRLFKNIKYKWGGNSSSGIDCSALVQIFFKYNNRYCPRDSKDQIDYFKNIKDSKKFNKNQLIF
;
A
#
# COMPACT_ATOMS: atom_id res chain seq x y z
N MET A 1 -3.54 5.28 -14.56
CA MET A 1 -2.35 4.39 -14.50
C MET A 1 -2.32 3.59 -13.22
N ILE A 2 -1.58 2.48 -13.21
CA ILE A 2 -1.52 1.56 -12.06
C ILE A 2 -0.06 1.27 -11.72
N ASN A 3 0.28 1.31 -10.44
CA ASN A 3 1.61 0.92 -9.99
C ASN A 3 1.85 -0.59 -10.16
N ASN A 4 2.80 -0.96 -11.02
CA ASN A 4 3.28 -2.33 -11.23
C ASN A 4 4.66 -2.59 -10.59
N LYS A 5 5.12 -1.70 -9.73
CA LYS A 5 6.32 -1.90 -8.90
C LYS A 5 5.88 -2.40 -7.53
N LEU A 6 6.66 -3.29 -6.92
CA LEU A 6 6.35 -3.82 -5.58
C LEU A 6 6.16 -2.69 -4.55
N ILE A 7 7.01 -1.65 -4.66
CA ILE A 7 6.90 -0.37 -3.95
C ILE A 7 7.32 0.71 -4.94
N LEU A 8 6.54 1.79 -5.03
CA LEU A 8 6.85 2.97 -5.81
C LEU A 8 6.95 4.18 -4.88
N ASN A 9 8.14 4.76 -4.76
CA ASN A 9 8.36 5.95 -3.96
C ASN A 9 7.71 7.18 -4.60
N VAL A 10 7.04 7.96 -3.78
CA VAL A 10 6.46 9.26 -4.11
C VAL A 10 7.21 10.32 -3.31
N TYR A 11 7.64 11.37 -3.96
CA TYR A 11 8.50 12.42 -3.43
C TYR A 11 7.73 13.75 -3.33
N GLU A 12 8.24 14.67 -2.51
CA GLU A 12 7.60 15.97 -2.24
C GLU A 12 7.61 16.91 -3.46
N ASN A 13 8.69 16.87 -4.26
CA ASN A 13 8.87 17.74 -5.42
C ASN A 13 9.66 17.03 -6.54
N GLU A 14 9.92 17.75 -7.65
CA GLU A 14 10.61 17.21 -8.83
C GLU A 14 12.13 17.10 -8.67
N SER A 15 12.73 17.67 -7.64
CA SER A 15 14.18 17.65 -7.42
C SER A 15 14.72 16.22 -7.21
N SER A 16 15.92 15.96 -7.71
CA SER A 16 16.64 14.71 -7.46
C SER A 16 16.93 14.47 -5.97
N LYS A 17 17.07 15.54 -5.18
CA LYS A 17 17.30 15.53 -3.73
C LYS A 17 15.99 15.54 -2.91
N SER A 18 14.83 15.47 -3.55
CA SER A 18 13.53 15.52 -2.89
C SER A 18 13.36 14.40 -1.87
N LYS A 19 12.78 14.73 -0.72
CA LYS A 19 12.46 13.77 0.34
C LYS A 19 11.31 12.85 -0.06
N LEU A 20 11.30 11.66 0.54
CA LEU A 20 10.19 10.73 0.42
C LEU A 20 8.98 11.30 1.16
N SER A 21 7.83 11.39 0.49
CA SER A 21 6.58 11.83 1.11
C SER A 21 5.62 10.67 1.37
N THR A 22 5.55 9.70 0.45
CA THR A 22 4.78 8.47 0.64
C THR A 22 5.25 7.37 -0.31
N GLN A 23 4.59 6.22 -0.25
CA GLN A 23 4.81 5.09 -1.16
C GLN A 23 3.48 4.57 -1.69
N LEU A 24 3.44 4.23 -2.98
CA LEU A 24 2.36 3.43 -3.57
C LEU A 24 2.74 1.95 -3.56
N LEU A 25 1.83 1.12 -3.08
CA LEU A 25 1.95 -0.32 -3.12
C LEU A 25 1.59 -0.85 -4.50
N TYR A 26 1.96 -2.11 -4.79
CA TYR A 26 1.59 -2.77 -6.04
C TYR A 26 0.07 -2.77 -6.25
N GLY A 27 -0.38 -2.43 -7.45
CA GLY A 27 -1.80 -2.38 -7.83
C GLY A 27 -2.53 -1.09 -7.49
N GLU A 28 -1.91 -0.14 -6.77
CA GLU A 28 -2.54 1.15 -6.49
C GLU A 28 -2.64 2.04 -7.73
N LYS A 29 -3.75 2.76 -7.84
CA LYS A 29 -4.08 3.62 -8.97
C LYS A 29 -3.64 5.06 -8.73
N PHE A 30 -3.24 5.73 -9.80
CA PHE A 30 -2.92 7.15 -9.83
C PHE A 30 -3.15 7.75 -11.23
N SER A 31 -3.27 9.06 -11.29
CA SER A 31 -3.27 9.83 -12.54
C SER A 31 -2.03 10.71 -12.63
N ILE A 32 -1.51 10.91 -13.85
CA ILE A 32 -0.47 11.90 -14.12
C ILE A 32 -1.15 13.25 -14.25
N VAL A 33 -0.70 14.22 -13.46
CA VAL A 33 -1.20 15.60 -13.46
C VAL A 33 -0.33 16.48 -14.34
N LYS A 34 1.00 16.27 -14.27
CA LYS A 34 1.97 17.04 -15.05
C LYS A 34 3.24 16.22 -15.27
N GLU A 35 3.88 16.45 -16.42
CA GLU A 35 5.14 15.83 -16.78
C GLU A 35 6.30 16.81 -16.59
N TYR A 36 7.40 16.34 -16.00
CA TYR A 36 8.67 17.03 -15.85
C TYR A 36 9.77 16.23 -16.54
N LYS A 37 10.98 16.75 -16.67
CA LYS A 37 12.10 16.07 -17.37
C LYS A 37 12.27 14.61 -16.94
N ASN A 38 12.39 14.35 -15.64
CA ASN A 38 12.69 13.02 -15.09
C ASN A 38 11.57 12.47 -14.17
N ARG A 39 10.50 13.23 -13.95
CA ARG A 39 9.43 12.87 -13.02
C ARG A 39 8.05 13.15 -13.59
N TYR A 40 7.08 12.42 -13.07
CA TYR A 40 5.66 12.76 -13.19
C TYR A 40 5.17 13.34 -11.86
N LYS A 41 4.45 14.46 -11.91
CA LYS A 41 3.55 14.87 -10.82
C LYS A 41 2.30 14.03 -10.93
N ILE A 42 1.96 13.34 -9.86
CA ILE A 42 0.83 12.42 -9.84
C ILE A 42 -0.18 12.80 -8.78
N LYS A 43 -1.40 12.28 -8.94
CA LYS A 43 -2.46 12.28 -7.95
C LYS A 43 -2.92 10.86 -7.71
N THR A 44 -2.83 10.37 -6.48
CA THR A 44 -3.29 9.04 -6.09
C THR A 44 -4.81 8.94 -6.20
N SER A 45 -5.33 7.76 -6.54
CA SER A 45 -6.78 7.58 -6.66
C SER A 45 -7.45 7.34 -5.30
N TYR A 46 -6.73 6.80 -4.33
CA TYR A 46 -7.29 6.44 -3.03
C TYR A 46 -7.56 7.66 -2.15
N ASP A 47 -6.57 8.50 -1.93
CA ASP A 47 -6.61 9.62 -0.98
C ASP A 47 -6.38 10.98 -1.63
N ARG A 48 -6.26 11.02 -2.97
CA ARG A 48 -6.02 12.23 -3.77
C ARG A 48 -4.68 12.91 -3.46
N TYR A 49 -3.76 12.21 -2.81
CA TYR A 49 -2.44 12.71 -2.47
C TYR A 49 -1.66 13.13 -3.72
N ILE A 50 -1.00 14.29 -3.64
CA ILE A 50 -0.20 14.83 -4.75
C ILE A 50 1.27 14.68 -4.41
N GLY A 51 2.06 14.16 -5.34
CA GLY A 51 3.49 14.02 -5.20
C GLY A 51 4.16 13.68 -6.52
N PHE A 52 5.43 13.32 -6.48
CA PHE A 52 6.26 13.13 -7.66
C PHE A 52 6.86 11.72 -7.69
N ILE A 53 6.81 11.07 -8.83
CA ILE A 53 7.43 9.76 -9.07
C ILE A 53 8.47 9.85 -10.18
N LEU A 54 9.46 8.97 -10.16
CA LEU A 54 10.37 8.82 -11.30
C LEU A 54 9.61 8.29 -12.52
N LYS A 55 9.92 8.84 -13.69
CA LYS A 55 9.34 8.39 -14.97
C LYS A 55 9.62 6.92 -15.20
N LYS A 56 8.57 6.15 -15.42
CA LYS A 56 8.58 4.73 -15.78
C LYS A 56 7.35 4.42 -16.60
N LYS A 57 7.35 3.27 -17.28
CA LYS A 57 6.16 2.74 -17.94
C LYS A 57 5.26 2.07 -16.88
N PHE A 58 3.98 2.42 -16.92
CA PHE A 58 2.93 1.88 -16.05
C PHE A 58 1.76 1.38 -16.91
N PRO A 59 1.11 0.27 -16.55
CA PRO A 59 -0.09 -0.18 -17.22
C PRO A 59 -1.27 0.74 -16.90
N ASP A 60 -2.21 0.81 -17.82
CA ASP A 60 -3.41 1.63 -17.64
C ASP A 60 -4.51 0.92 -16.86
N LYS A 61 -4.56 -0.41 -16.95
CA LYS A 61 -5.64 -1.20 -16.36
C LYS A 61 -5.14 -2.53 -15.78
N ILE A 62 -5.50 -2.79 -14.54
CA ILE A 62 -5.62 -4.12 -13.94
C ILE A 62 -6.94 -4.18 -13.17
N THR A 63 -7.49 -5.38 -13.01
CA THR A 63 -8.69 -5.60 -12.20
C THR A 63 -8.30 -6.45 -11.00
N PRO A 64 -7.95 -5.83 -9.86
CA PRO A 64 -7.50 -6.58 -8.70
C PRO A 64 -8.58 -7.53 -8.20
N THR A 65 -8.23 -8.79 -8.04
CA THR A 65 -9.10 -9.83 -7.48
C THR A 65 -8.76 -10.15 -6.04
N HIS A 66 -7.48 -9.98 -5.67
CA HIS A 66 -6.96 -10.30 -4.36
C HIS A 66 -6.08 -9.17 -3.81
N LYS A 67 -5.94 -9.17 -2.48
CA LYS A 67 -5.03 -8.30 -1.72
C LYS A 67 -4.13 -9.14 -0.81
N ILE A 68 -2.93 -8.64 -0.55
CA ILE A 68 -1.99 -9.28 0.37
C ILE A 68 -2.49 -9.12 1.81
N SER A 69 -2.66 -10.22 2.54
CA SER A 69 -3.27 -10.26 3.87
C SER A 69 -2.30 -10.55 5.02
N ILE A 70 -1.02 -10.82 4.70
CA ILE A 70 0.09 -10.96 5.64
C ILE A 70 1.05 -9.80 5.48
N LEU A 71 1.92 -9.53 6.46
CA LEU A 71 2.83 -8.38 6.47
C LEU A 71 3.60 -8.24 5.17
N GLU A 72 4.23 -9.35 4.75
CA GLU A 72 4.90 -9.48 3.46
C GLU A 72 4.85 -10.91 2.94
N ALA A 73 4.73 -11.09 1.65
CA ALA A 73 4.68 -12.37 1.00
C ALA A 73 5.86 -12.58 0.06
N ASN A 74 6.45 -13.77 0.08
CA ASN A 74 7.49 -14.16 -0.87
C ASN A 74 6.91 -14.32 -2.27
N LEU A 75 7.68 -13.96 -3.27
CA LEU A 75 7.38 -14.14 -4.68
C LEU A 75 8.22 -15.29 -5.27
N TYR A 76 7.67 -15.96 -6.26
CA TYR A 76 8.28 -17.11 -6.91
C TYR A 76 8.24 -16.93 -8.44
N SER A 77 9.21 -17.50 -9.15
CA SER A 77 9.23 -17.49 -10.62
C SER A 77 8.42 -18.64 -11.22
N LYS A 78 8.20 -19.73 -10.46
CA LYS A 78 7.35 -20.89 -10.79
C LYS A 78 6.48 -21.25 -9.59
N PRO A 79 5.40 -22.04 -9.77
CA PRO A 79 4.50 -22.45 -8.68
C PRO A 79 5.10 -23.54 -7.80
N ASP A 80 6.29 -23.30 -7.27
CA ASP A 80 7.07 -24.21 -6.44
C ASP A 80 7.95 -23.40 -5.47
N ILE A 81 8.13 -23.91 -4.25
CA ILE A 81 8.91 -23.29 -3.17
C ILE A 81 10.41 -23.18 -3.51
N ALA A 82 10.95 -24.09 -4.31
CA ALA A 82 12.34 -24.08 -4.75
C ALA A 82 12.67 -22.86 -5.63
N PHE A 83 11.68 -22.28 -6.32
CA PHE A 83 11.83 -21.13 -7.21
C PHE A 83 11.53 -19.79 -6.54
N ARG A 84 11.80 -19.69 -5.24
CA ARG A 84 11.63 -18.44 -4.47
C ARG A 84 12.60 -17.36 -4.97
N LEU A 85 12.03 -16.17 -5.19
CA LEU A 85 12.79 -14.98 -5.54
C LEU A 85 13.23 -14.20 -4.29
N LYS A 86 14.32 -13.43 -4.39
CA LYS A 86 14.72 -12.43 -3.36
C LYS A 86 13.79 -11.20 -3.35
N LYS A 87 12.52 -11.39 -3.69
CA LYS A 87 11.51 -10.33 -3.80
C LYS A 87 10.33 -10.68 -2.93
N LYS A 88 9.77 -9.65 -2.30
CA LYS A 88 8.58 -9.76 -1.46
C LYS A 88 7.59 -8.67 -1.83
N ILE A 89 6.32 -8.90 -1.55
CA ILE A 89 5.23 -7.95 -1.75
C ILE A 89 4.56 -7.64 -0.41
N SER A 90 4.27 -6.37 -0.17
CA SER A 90 3.78 -5.87 1.12
C SER A 90 2.29 -6.10 1.33
N PHE A 91 1.88 -6.15 2.59
CA PHE A 91 0.50 -6.08 3.04
C PHE A 91 -0.29 -5.01 2.28
N CYS A 92 -1.56 -5.26 2.02
CA CYS A 92 -2.48 -4.37 1.32
C CYS A 92 -2.21 -4.16 -0.18
N SER A 93 -1.10 -4.65 -0.74
CA SER A 93 -0.90 -4.65 -2.19
C SER A 93 -2.03 -5.38 -2.91
N LEU A 94 -2.43 -4.89 -4.07
CA LEU A 94 -3.55 -5.40 -4.86
C LEU A 94 -3.03 -6.16 -6.07
N ILE A 95 -3.48 -7.40 -6.28
CA ILE A 95 -3.05 -8.23 -7.40
C ILE A 95 -4.24 -8.75 -8.22
N ASP A 96 -4.02 -8.88 -9.52
CA ASP A 96 -4.96 -9.48 -10.46
C ASP A 96 -4.51 -10.91 -10.75
N VAL A 97 -5.15 -11.87 -10.09
CA VAL A 97 -4.82 -13.31 -10.23
C VAL A 97 -5.32 -13.82 -11.58
N LYS A 98 -4.40 -14.31 -12.42
CA LYS A 98 -4.67 -14.81 -13.77
C LYS A 98 -4.67 -16.35 -13.86
N GLU A 99 -3.91 -17.01 -12.99
CA GLU A 99 -3.74 -18.45 -13.05
C GLU A 99 -3.63 -19.01 -11.62
N ARG A 100 -4.06 -20.25 -11.43
CA ARG A 100 -4.01 -20.97 -10.16
C ARG A 100 -3.44 -22.35 -10.38
N LYS A 101 -2.41 -22.71 -9.60
CA LYS A 101 -1.82 -24.05 -9.65
C LYS A 101 -1.52 -24.53 -8.24
N SER A 102 -2.23 -25.56 -7.78
CA SER A 102 -2.12 -26.05 -6.42
C SER A 102 -2.29 -24.90 -5.38
N ASN A 103 -1.32 -24.71 -4.50
CA ASN A 103 -1.32 -23.63 -3.49
C ASN A 103 -0.69 -22.32 -3.97
N PHE A 104 -0.47 -22.16 -5.28
CA PHE A 104 0.13 -20.96 -5.87
C PHE A 104 -0.82 -20.27 -6.83
N TYR A 105 -0.83 -18.93 -6.78
CA TYR A 105 -1.59 -18.04 -7.64
C TYR A 105 -0.64 -17.14 -8.42
N LYS A 106 -0.89 -16.95 -9.71
CA LYS A 106 -0.06 -16.14 -10.62
C LYS A 106 -0.68 -14.77 -10.84
N PHE A 107 0.14 -13.75 -10.73
CA PHE A 107 -0.17 -12.39 -11.16
C PHE A 107 1.07 -11.78 -11.83
N ASP A 108 0.88 -11.00 -12.87
CA ASP A 108 1.99 -10.49 -13.67
C ASP A 108 2.94 -11.67 -14.02
N LYS A 109 4.22 -11.52 -13.74
CA LYS A 109 5.27 -12.55 -13.92
C LYS A 109 5.60 -13.33 -12.64
N TYR A 110 4.82 -13.18 -11.58
CA TYR A 110 5.10 -13.77 -10.27
C TYR A 110 4.06 -14.79 -9.88
N TRP A 111 4.53 -15.78 -9.12
CA TRP A 111 3.69 -16.67 -8.34
C TRP A 111 3.77 -16.32 -6.86
N ILE A 112 2.70 -16.52 -6.15
CA ILE A 112 2.54 -16.25 -4.71
C ILE A 112 1.71 -17.35 -4.07
N LYS A 113 1.99 -17.67 -2.81
CA LYS A 113 1.20 -18.68 -2.07
C LYS A 113 -0.21 -18.17 -1.77
N LYS A 114 -1.22 -19.02 -1.96
CA LYS A 114 -2.63 -18.75 -1.70
C LYS A 114 -2.89 -18.21 -0.28
N ASN A 115 -2.21 -18.78 0.74
CA ASN A 115 -2.39 -18.39 2.14
C ASN A 115 -1.94 -16.95 2.47
N ALA A 116 -1.20 -16.30 1.58
CA ALA A 116 -0.83 -14.87 1.71
C ALA A 116 -1.92 -13.92 1.21
N LEU A 117 -3.03 -14.44 0.68
CA LEU A 117 -4.03 -13.70 -0.08
C LEU A 117 -5.38 -13.65 0.64
N SER A 118 -6.10 -12.58 0.38
CA SER A 118 -7.52 -12.42 0.68
C SER A 118 -8.22 -11.81 -0.53
N LEU A 119 -9.48 -12.10 -0.76
CA LEU A 119 -10.28 -11.43 -1.79
C LEU A 119 -10.37 -9.93 -1.49
N VAL A 120 -10.37 -9.09 -2.54
CA VAL A 120 -10.45 -7.62 -2.39
C VAL A 120 -11.67 -7.20 -1.59
N GLY A 121 -12.83 -7.86 -1.79
CA GLY A 121 -14.08 -7.56 -1.08
C GLY A 121 -14.09 -7.96 0.41
N ASN A 122 -13.20 -8.86 0.84
CA ASN A 122 -13.18 -9.32 2.22
C ASN A 122 -12.72 -8.19 3.15
N LYS A 123 -13.56 -7.90 4.15
CA LYS A 123 -13.27 -6.93 5.20
C LYS A 123 -12.90 -7.66 6.49
N LYS A 124 -12.10 -7.02 7.33
CA LYS A 124 -11.78 -7.48 8.68
C LYS A 124 -12.16 -6.37 9.69
N LYS A 125 -12.27 -6.72 10.96
CA LYS A 125 -12.35 -5.72 12.01
C LYS A 125 -11.14 -4.79 11.89
N LEU A 126 -11.39 -3.48 11.91
CA LEU A 126 -10.35 -2.47 11.79
C LEU A 126 -9.26 -2.72 12.86
N PHE A 127 -8.01 -2.60 12.47
CA PHE A 127 -6.83 -2.89 13.30
C PHE A 127 -6.68 -4.34 13.81
N SER A 128 -7.51 -5.31 13.40
CA SER A 128 -7.36 -6.71 13.85
C SER A 128 -5.98 -7.31 13.52
N ASN A 129 -5.35 -6.80 12.48
CA ASN A 129 -4.03 -7.25 12.01
C ASN A 129 -2.87 -6.34 12.50
N ILE A 130 -3.09 -5.41 13.42
CA ILE A 130 -2.08 -4.43 13.83
C ILE A 130 -0.80 -5.09 14.38
N ARG A 131 -0.93 -6.25 15.01
CA ARG A 131 0.21 -7.03 15.53
C ARG A 131 1.20 -7.46 14.45
N LEU A 132 0.79 -7.53 13.17
CA LEU A 132 1.70 -7.81 12.05
C LEU A 132 2.79 -6.74 11.94
N PHE A 133 2.53 -5.51 12.39
CA PHE A 133 3.43 -4.35 12.27
C PHE A 133 4.28 -4.11 13.52
N LYS A 134 4.18 -4.94 14.56
CA LYS A 134 4.85 -4.73 15.88
C LYS A 134 6.36 -4.44 15.78
N ASN A 135 7.05 -5.06 14.84
CA ASN A 135 8.52 -4.96 14.71
C ASN A 135 8.95 -4.23 13.42
N ILE A 136 8.05 -3.52 12.78
CA ILE A 136 8.39 -2.74 11.58
C ILE A 136 9.10 -1.46 11.99
N LYS A 137 10.23 -1.19 11.33
CA LYS A 137 11.00 0.04 11.56
C LYS A 137 10.18 1.27 11.16
N TYR A 138 10.28 2.32 11.95
CA TYR A 138 9.78 3.62 11.54
C TYR A 138 10.55 4.12 10.31
N LYS A 139 9.83 4.62 9.34
CA LYS A 139 10.40 5.23 8.14
C LYS A 139 9.52 6.39 7.70
N TRP A 140 10.06 7.61 7.73
CA TRP A 140 9.37 8.78 7.21
C TRP A 140 8.92 8.57 5.76
N GLY A 141 7.65 8.85 5.45
CA GLY A 141 7.05 8.59 4.14
C GLY A 141 6.91 7.11 3.79
N GLY A 142 7.24 6.18 4.69
CA GLY A 142 7.09 4.75 4.48
C GLY A 142 5.63 4.31 4.55
N ASN A 143 5.25 3.35 3.69
CA ASN A 143 3.91 2.77 3.65
C ASN A 143 3.97 1.28 3.26
N SER A 144 4.96 0.54 3.78
CA SER A 144 5.22 -0.84 3.37
C SER A 144 5.85 -1.67 4.48
N SER A 145 6.02 -2.98 4.27
CA SER A 145 6.72 -3.89 5.17
C SER A 145 8.19 -3.54 5.39
N SER A 146 8.80 -2.72 4.52
CA SER A 146 10.19 -2.25 4.69
C SER A 146 10.34 -1.02 5.58
N GLY A 147 9.26 -0.48 6.08
CA GLY A 147 9.19 0.67 6.99
C GLY A 147 7.89 1.44 6.80
N ILE A 148 7.35 1.96 7.91
CA ILE A 148 6.07 2.66 7.93
C ILE A 148 6.14 3.85 8.89
N ASP A 149 5.47 4.95 8.56
CA ASP A 149 5.27 6.06 9.52
C ASP A 149 3.94 5.94 10.27
N CYS A 150 3.71 6.84 11.22
CA CYS A 150 2.53 6.79 12.11
C CYS A 150 1.21 6.90 11.33
N SER A 151 1.08 7.89 10.45
CA SER A 151 -0.16 8.11 9.68
C SER A 151 -0.40 7.03 8.64
N ALA A 152 0.65 6.49 8.01
CA ALA A 152 0.54 5.36 7.10
C ALA A 152 0.09 4.08 7.83
N LEU A 153 0.52 3.87 9.08
CA LEU A 153 0.06 2.73 9.89
C LEU A 153 -1.45 2.79 10.12
N VAL A 154 -2.00 3.95 10.40
CA VAL A 154 -3.46 4.13 10.48
C VAL A 154 -4.10 3.91 9.12
N GLN A 155 -3.62 4.61 8.09
CA GLN A 155 -4.20 4.60 6.76
C GLN A 155 -4.28 3.19 6.14
N ILE A 156 -3.25 2.35 6.31
CA ILE A 156 -3.16 1.03 5.65
C ILE A 156 -4.28 0.08 6.10
N PHE A 157 -4.76 0.18 7.35
CA PHE A 157 -5.88 -0.64 7.85
C PHE A 157 -7.23 -0.17 7.31
N PHE A 158 -7.41 1.13 7.13
CA PHE A 158 -8.59 1.68 6.44
C PHE A 158 -8.58 1.24 4.98
N LYS A 159 -7.48 1.40 4.28
CA LYS A 159 -7.28 0.98 2.89
C LYS A 159 -7.55 -0.52 2.70
N TYR A 160 -7.02 -1.36 3.58
CA TYR A 160 -7.25 -2.82 3.55
C TYR A 160 -8.75 -3.16 3.64
N ASN A 161 -9.53 -2.35 4.33
CA ASN A 161 -10.97 -2.52 4.52
C ASN A 161 -11.82 -1.72 3.53
N ASN A 162 -11.22 -1.20 2.44
CA ASN A 162 -11.89 -0.35 1.44
C ASN A 162 -12.59 0.87 2.06
N ARG A 163 -11.98 1.46 3.10
CA ARG A 163 -12.45 2.68 3.79
C ARG A 163 -11.46 3.79 3.54
N TYR A 164 -11.96 5.01 3.39
CA TYR A 164 -11.12 6.18 3.21
C TYR A 164 -10.40 6.57 4.51
N CYS A 165 -9.16 7.03 4.36
CA CYS A 165 -8.36 7.66 5.42
C CYS A 165 -7.30 8.53 4.74
N PRO A 166 -7.16 9.82 5.11
CA PRO A 166 -6.11 10.67 4.57
C PRO A 166 -4.69 10.13 4.82
N ARG A 167 -3.71 10.62 4.04
CA ARG A 167 -2.33 10.20 4.18
C ARG A 167 -1.63 10.83 5.38
N ASP A 168 -1.76 12.13 5.55
CA ASP A 168 -1.01 12.89 6.54
C ASP A 168 -1.77 13.01 7.85
N SER A 169 -1.05 13.04 8.98
CA SER A 169 -1.65 13.08 10.32
C SER A 169 -2.52 14.32 10.52
N LYS A 170 -2.12 15.47 10.00
CA LYS A 170 -2.93 16.70 10.04
C LYS A 170 -4.30 16.49 9.38
N ASP A 171 -4.31 15.90 8.18
CA ASP A 171 -5.55 15.64 7.45
C ASP A 171 -6.38 14.53 8.12
N GLN A 172 -5.71 13.57 8.79
CA GLN A 172 -6.39 12.55 9.60
C GLN A 172 -7.10 13.16 10.81
N ILE A 173 -6.44 14.07 11.52
CA ILE A 173 -7.06 14.84 12.62
C ILE A 173 -8.32 15.54 12.12
N ASP A 174 -8.20 16.29 11.01
CA ASP A 174 -9.32 17.02 10.45
C ASP A 174 -10.47 16.10 9.97
N TYR A 175 -10.13 14.97 9.40
CA TYR A 175 -11.10 13.97 8.94
C TYR A 175 -11.85 13.28 10.08
N PHE A 176 -11.17 13.04 11.21
CA PHE A 176 -11.72 12.32 12.37
C PHE A 176 -12.20 13.26 13.50
N LYS A 177 -12.22 14.56 13.30
CA LYS A 177 -12.51 15.62 14.29
C LYS A 177 -13.84 15.53 15.05
N ASN A 178 -14.72 14.58 14.76
CA ASN A 178 -15.97 14.40 15.52
C ASN A 178 -15.79 13.65 16.86
N ILE A 179 -14.57 13.58 17.39
CA ILE A 179 -14.30 12.94 18.66
C ILE A 179 -14.18 14.03 19.72
N LYS A 180 -15.18 14.08 20.61
CA LYS A 180 -15.18 14.93 21.81
C LYS A 180 -13.91 14.68 22.62
N ASP A 181 -13.31 15.76 23.09
CA ASP A 181 -12.25 15.75 24.10
C ASP A 181 -12.74 14.96 25.32
N SER A 182 -12.42 13.69 25.42
CA SER A 182 -12.78 12.86 26.55
C SER A 182 -11.53 12.50 27.33
N LYS A 183 -11.49 12.80 28.62
CA LYS A 183 -10.43 12.38 29.56
C LYS A 183 -10.34 10.84 29.69
N LYS A 184 -11.26 10.08 29.10
CA LYS A 184 -11.28 8.59 29.07
C LYS A 184 -11.10 8.09 27.67
N PHE A 185 -10.03 7.33 27.43
CA PHE A 185 -9.79 6.64 26.17
C PHE A 185 -10.75 5.45 26.03
N ASN A 186 -11.55 5.46 24.98
CA ASN A 186 -12.43 4.36 24.64
C ASN A 186 -11.75 3.42 23.63
N LYS A 187 -12.15 2.17 23.63
CA LYS A 187 -11.70 1.19 22.63
C LYS A 187 -12.00 1.71 21.23
N ASN A 188 -10.99 1.66 20.32
CA ASN A 188 -11.03 2.09 18.91
C ASN A 188 -10.93 3.62 18.70
N GLN A 189 -10.40 4.38 19.63
CA GLN A 189 -10.02 5.76 19.40
C GLN A 189 -8.62 5.89 18.81
N LEU A 190 -8.42 6.88 17.95
CA LEU A 190 -7.12 7.33 17.47
C LEU A 190 -6.69 8.52 18.31
N ILE A 191 -5.45 8.49 18.76
CA ILE A 191 -4.82 9.57 19.52
C ILE A 191 -3.75 10.19 18.61
N PHE A 192 -3.80 11.51 18.46
CA PHE A 192 -2.89 12.28 17.64
C PHE A 192 -2.02 13.21 18.49
#